data_9e9bcefbef74de7bef2c5eab84dfbe58
#
_entry.id   9e9bcefbef74de7bef2c5eab84dfbe58
#
_cell.length_a   1.000
_cell.length_b   1.000
_cell.length_c   1.000
_cell.angle_alpha   90.00
_cell.angle_beta   90.00
_cell.angle_gamma   90.00
#
_symmetry.space_group_name_H-M   'P 1'
#
loop_
_entity.id
_entity.type
_entity.pdbx_description
1 polymer ?
#
loop_
_entity_poly.entity_id
_entity_poly.type
_entity_poly.pdbx_seq_one_letter_code
_entity_poly.pdbx_strand_id
1 'polypeptide(L)'
;MKKTLAAVAVLTAFAGSAFAAEVTVYGRIDAGFALENYESTDLSGNKVADETDLSMDSGLMSTNRLGFKGSEKISEDLEVGFVLETQLVGDTGEAFTKGFGRESLVYAKTNYGSFYAGVVGTMWSDGGSTNFFASNYIAGGSGGGRYTLPGYSLMASAGGRYGNRISYVSPTFAGFTLYGEYSFGINYDEEENCARNDRPAAIGLKYANGPFGAGLIVSYNNEASVTGEGAETTVKDREDQITVGLGTHYDFGVADFKLAGQYFTGAGAVGNVTGLLDFGAAGKDFDYDDLSGFALVTGADIPAWGGEWTVSLAYTDAESDDDVVAGVTPKMDLKGYSAGVMYSYPLSKQTVLKAGVGYIKTEADVDGYDHKAEYENYNAVIGLLKYF
;
A
#
# COMPACT_ATOMS: atom_id res chain seq x y z
N MET A 1 -32.63 14.83 -17.83
CA MET A 1 -32.38 14.77 -19.28
C MET A 1 -31.45 15.87 -19.84
N LYS A 2 -31.37 17.08 -19.27
CA LYS A 2 -30.44 18.13 -19.80
C LYS A 2 -28.98 17.94 -19.44
N LYS A 3 -28.66 17.18 -18.37
CA LYS A 3 -27.26 16.93 -17.94
C LYS A 3 -26.59 15.79 -18.71
N THR A 4 -27.35 14.85 -19.25
CA THR A 4 -26.87 13.73 -20.07
C THR A 4 -26.51 14.14 -21.49
N LEU A 5 -27.19 15.15 -22.04
CA LEU A 5 -26.88 15.68 -23.37
C LEU A 5 -25.57 16.48 -23.40
N ALA A 6 -25.21 17.14 -22.30
CA ALA A 6 -23.93 17.87 -22.20
C ALA A 6 -22.73 16.94 -22.18
N ALA A 7 -22.83 15.79 -21.50
CA ALA A 7 -21.77 14.79 -21.47
C ALA A 7 -21.54 14.12 -22.83
N VAL A 8 -22.61 13.86 -23.59
CA VAL A 8 -22.50 13.29 -24.94
C VAL A 8 -21.94 14.34 -25.93
N ALA A 9 -22.30 15.61 -25.78
CA ALA A 9 -21.79 16.70 -26.64
C ALA A 9 -20.28 16.94 -26.43
N VAL A 10 -19.77 16.77 -25.21
CA VAL A 10 -18.33 16.86 -24.92
C VAL A 10 -17.58 15.68 -25.56
N LEU A 11 -18.11 14.47 -25.48
CA LEU A 11 -17.51 13.29 -26.13
C LEU A 11 -17.47 13.38 -27.66
N THR A 12 -18.46 14.02 -28.29
CA THR A 12 -18.49 14.20 -29.74
C THR A 12 -17.63 15.35 -30.24
N ALA A 13 -17.34 16.36 -29.41
CA ALA A 13 -16.45 17.47 -29.79
C ALA A 13 -14.97 17.03 -29.89
N PHE A 14 -14.57 15.97 -29.19
CA PHE A 14 -13.23 15.39 -29.30
C PHE A 14 -13.04 14.44 -30.50
N ALA A 15 -14.09 14.07 -31.20
CA ALA A 15 -14.02 13.22 -32.40
C ALA A 15 -13.55 13.92 -33.68
N GLY A 16 -13.24 15.21 -33.62
CA GLY A 16 -12.98 16.03 -34.79
C GLY A 16 -11.55 16.51 -35.03
N SER A 17 -10.59 16.21 -34.14
CA SER A 17 -9.19 16.57 -34.38
C SER A 17 -8.35 15.30 -34.53
N ALA A 18 -7.55 15.22 -35.58
CA ALA A 18 -6.75 14.08 -36.01
C ALA A 18 -5.53 13.76 -35.07
N PHE A 19 -5.58 14.20 -33.84
CA PHE A 19 -4.70 13.79 -32.73
C PHE A 19 -5.55 13.22 -31.60
N ALA A 20 -6.35 12.19 -31.89
CA ALA A 20 -7.09 11.49 -30.84
C ALA A 20 -6.07 10.90 -29.86
N ALA A 21 -6.09 11.35 -28.63
CA ALA A 21 -5.37 10.68 -27.54
C ALA A 21 -5.75 9.20 -27.59
N GLU A 22 -4.78 8.33 -27.81
CA GLU A 22 -5.04 6.89 -27.86
C GLU A 22 -5.35 6.42 -26.43
N VAL A 23 -6.60 6.08 -26.17
CA VAL A 23 -7.02 5.57 -24.85
C VAL A 23 -6.73 4.08 -24.79
N THR A 24 -5.84 3.72 -23.90
CA THR A 24 -5.51 2.32 -23.60
C THR A 24 -6.37 1.82 -22.44
N VAL A 25 -7.05 0.70 -22.65
CA VAL A 25 -7.67 -0.08 -21.57
C VAL A 25 -6.65 -1.10 -21.12
N TYR A 26 -6.45 -1.22 -19.81
CA TYR A 26 -5.51 -2.18 -19.23
C TYR A 26 -6.03 -2.72 -17.91
N GLY A 27 -5.47 -3.83 -17.49
CA GLY A 27 -5.83 -4.40 -16.20
C GLY A 27 -5.18 -5.73 -15.92
N ARG A 28 -5.59 -6.31 -14.81
CA ARG A 28 -5.21 -7.66 -14.43
C ARG A 28 -6.27 -8.29 -13.54
N ILE A 29 -6.38 -9.60 -13.67
CA ILE A 29 -7.17 -10.46 -12.80
C ILE A 29 -6.25 -11.53 -12.23
N ASP A 30 -6.29 -11.68 -10.92
CA ASP A 30 -5.59 -12.67 -10.12
C ASP A 30 -6.65 -13.45 -9.34
N ALA A 31 -6.74 -14.74 -9.59
CA ALA A 31 -7.70 -15.60 -8.92
C ALA A 31 -7.11 -17.00 -8.69
N GLY A 32 -7.51 -17.65 -7.62
CA GLY A 32 -7.03 -18.97 -7.27
C GLY A 32 -7.56 -19.46 -5.93
N PHE A 33 -6.81 -20.35 -5.30
CA PHE A 33 -7.17 -20.96 -4.03
C PHE A 33 -6.16 -20.57 -2.97
N ALA A 34 -6.67 -20.29 -1.76
CA ALA A 34 -5.91 -20.07 -0.54
C ALA A 34 -6.30 -21.11 0.50
N LEU A 35 -5.33 -21.72 1.12
CA LEU A 35 -5.46 -22.51 2.33
C LEU A 35 -4.82 -21.70 3.46
N GLU A 36 -5.58 -21.39 4.50
CA GLU A 36 -5.12 -20.66 5.67
C GLU A 36 -5.38 -21.48 6.91
N ASN A 37 -4.42 -21.50 7.82
CA ASN A 37 -4.62 -21.97 9.17
C ASN A 37 -4.20 -20.85 10.10
N TYR A 38 -5.14 -20.31 10.86
CA TYR A 38 -4.87 -19.20 11.77
C TYR A 38 -5.39 -19.47 13.18
N GLU A 39 -4.63 -18.97 14.13
CA GLU A 39 -4.90 -19.04 15.55
C GLU A 39 -4.76 -17.65 16.16
N SER A 40 -5.65 -17.28 17.07
CA SER A 40 -5.51 -16.06 17.87
C SER A 40 -5.89 -16.27 19.33
N THR A 41 -5.19 -15.56 20.21
CA THR A 41 -5.46 -15.50 21.66
C THR A 41 -5.62 -14.05 22.10
N ASP A 42 -6.51 -13.82 23.08
CA ASP A 42 -6.73 -12.52 23.68
C ASP A 42 -5.84 -12.26 24.91
N LEU A 43 -5.91 -11.04 25.45
CA LEU A 43 -5.17 -10.65 26.68
C LEU A 43 -5.58 -11.41 27.94
N SER A 44 -6.67 -12.17 27.92
CA SER A 44 -7.07 -13.05 29.01
C SER A 44 -6.53 -14.48 28.85
N GLY A 45 -5.79 -14.73 27.76
CA GLY A 45 -5.27 -16.05 27.41
C GLY A 45 -6.32 -16.98 26.81
N ASN A 46 -7.49 -16.45 26.42
CA ASN A 46 -8.50 -17.25 25.76
C ASN A 46 -8.15 -17.38 24.27
N LYS A 47 -8.35 -18.60 23.75
CA LYS A 47 -8.30 -18.85 22.31
C LYS A 47 -9.56 -18.24 21.67
N VAL A 48 -9.38 -17.23 20.83
CA VAL A 48 -10.45 -16.49 20.17
C VAL A 48 -10.77 -17.10 18.80
N ALA A 49 -9.74 -17.55 18.11
CA ALA A 49 -9.89 -18.25 16.84
C ALA A 49 -8.89 -19.41 16.74
N ASP A 50 -9.30 -20.48 16.05
CA ASP A 50 -8.50 -21.65 15.67
C ASP A 50 -9.18 -22.29 14.47
N GLU A 51 -8.86 -21.81 13.29
CA GLU A 51 -9.61 -22.15 12.09
C GLU A 51 -8.66 -22.54 10.95
N THR A 52 -9.16 -23.48 10.13
CA THR A 52 -8.53 -23.81 8.86
C THR A 52 -9.56 -23.58 7.76
N ASP A 53 -9.25 -22.70 6.83
CA ASP A 53 -10.13 -22.33 5.73
C ASP A 53 -9.47 -22.64 4.38
N LEU A 54 -10.27 -23.16 3.44
CA LEU A 54 -9.91 -23.31 2.05
C LEU A 54 -10.89 -22.48 1.22
N SER A 55 -10.40 -21.40 0.69
CA SER A 55 -11.22 -20.47 -0.09
C SER A 55 -10.78 -20.41 -1.56
N MET A 56 -11.71 -20.07 -2.44
CA MET A 56 -11.43 -19.48 -3.73
C MET A 56 -11.49 -17.96 -3.55
N ASP A 57 -10.41 -17.27 -3.86
CA ASP A 57 -10.31 -15.84 -3.64
C ASP A 57 -9.66 -15.15 -4.84
N SER A 58 -9.74 -13.83 -4.88
CA SER A 58 -9.14 -13.00 -5.91
C SER A 58 -8.23 -11.93 -5.34
N GLY A 59 -7.22 -11.53 -6.14
CA GLY A 59 -6.18 -10.63 -5.65
C GLY A 59 -5.23 -11.31 -4.66
N LEU A 60 -5.12 -12.63 -4.74
CA LEU A 60 -4.29 -13.47 -3.86
C LEU A 60 -2.84 -13.00 -3.78
N MET A 61 -2.28 -12.68 -4.92
CA MET A 61 -0.88 -12.30 -5.08
C MET A 61 -0.71 -10.93 -5.74
N SER A 62 -1.81 -10.36 -6.23
CA SER A 62 -1.79 -9.08 -6.93
C SER A 62 -3.20 -8.51 -7.05
N THR A 63 -3.43 -7.35 -6.48
CA THR A 63 -4.74 -6.69 -6.51
C THR A 63 -5.30 -6.60 -7.94
N ASN A 64 -6.53 -7.09 -8.13
CA ASN A 64 -7.24 -6.99 -9.39
C ASN A 64 -7.52 -5.53 -9.74
N ARG A 65 -7.42 -5.19 -11.01
CA ARG A 65 -7.64 -3.80 -11.46
C ARG A 65 -8.10 -3.71 -12.91
N LEU A 66 -8.83 -2.65 -13.17
CA LEU A 66 -9.19 -2.18 -14.50
C LEU A 66 -8.80 -0.70 -14.59
N GLY A 67 -8.13 -0.32 -15.66
CA GLY A 67 -7.69 1.05 -15.85
C GLY A 67 -7.88 1.56 -17.28
N PHE A 68 -7.95 2.88 -17.38
CA PHE A 68 -7.96 3.64 -18.61
C PHE A 68 -6.85 4.68 -18.51
N LYS A 69 -6.05 4.80 -19.53
CA LYS A 69 -5.03 5.86 -19.61
C LYS A 69 -4.94 6.41 -21.04
N GLY A 70 -4.61 7.68 -21.12
CA GLY A 70 -4.38 8.31 -22.40
C GLY A 70 -3.46 9.51 -22.24
N SER A 71 -2.76 9.88 -23.32
CA SER A 71 -1.91 11.06 -23.33
C SER A 71 -1.95 11.75 -24.67
N GLU A 72 -1.62 13.03 -24.66
CA GLU A 72 -1.49 13.88 -25.84
C GLU A 72 -0.17 14.65 -25.74
N LYS A 73 0.58 14.65 -26.83
CA LYS A 73 1.80 15.44 -26.96
C LYS A 73 1.42 16.85 -27.45
N ILE A 74 1.43 17.82 -26.54
CA ILE A 74 1.04 19.21 -26.84
C ILE A 74 2.17 19.94 -27.59
N SER A 75 3.43 19.65 -27.23
CA SER A 75 4.62 20.18 -27.88
C SER A 75 5.77 19.17 -27.77
N GLU A 76 6.96 19.52 -28.27
CA GLU A 76 8.15 18.68 -28.12
C GLU A 76 8.51 18.44 -26.65
N ASP A 77 8.25 19.43 -25.80
CA ASP A 77 8.62 19.44 -24.37
C ASP A 77 7.43 19.24 -23.41
N LEU A 78 6.22 19.00 -23.92
CA LEU A 78 5.01 18.88 -23.09
C LEU A 78 4.12 17.74 -23.55
N GLU A 79 3.96 16.73 -22.71
CA GLU A 79 2.93 15.70 -22.78
C GLU A 79 1.93 15.88 -21.64
N VAL A 80 0.64 15.84 -21.93
CA VAL A 80 -0.43 15.85 -20.93
C VAL A 80 -1.24 14.58 -21.05
N GLY A 81 -1.66 14.00 -19.94
CA GLY A 81 -2.43 12.77 -19.95
C GLY A 81 -3.24 12.57 -18.68
N PHE A 82 -3.90 11.42 -18.62
CA PHE A 82 -4.71 10.99 -17.49
C PHE A 82 -4.54 9.51 -17.21
N VAL A 83 -4.85 9.13 -15.97
CA VAL A 83 -5.01 7.75 -15.54
C VAL A 83 -6.27 7.64 -14.69
N LEU A 84 -7.11 6.65 -14.99
CA LEU A 84 -8.25 6.23 -14.18
C LEU A 84 -8.09 4.75 -13.90
N GLU A 85 -7.88 4.36 -12.63
CA GLU A 85 -7.70 2.96 -12.24
C GLU A 85 -8.61 2.62 -11.06
N THR A 86 -9.29 1.50 -11.16
CA THR A 86 -10.20 0.98 -10.15
C THR A 86 -9.80 -0.43 -9.75
N GLN A 87 -10.19 -0.84 -8.54
CA GLN A 87 -10.01 -2.20 -8.05
C GLN A 87 -11.25 -3.05 -8.38
N LEU A 88 -11.02 -4.29 -8.75
CA LEU A 88 -12.04 -5.31 -9.01
C LEU A 88 -12.02 -6.36 -7.89
N VAL A 89 -13.19 -6.90 -7.56
CA VAL A 89 -13.32 -8.13 -6.77
C VAL A 89 -13.69 -9.23 -7.75
N GLY A 90 -12.70 -10.05 -8.10
CA GLY A 90 -12.81 -10.93 -9.28
C GLY A 90 -13.52 -12.24 -9.04
N ASP A 91 -13.62 -12.71 -7.80
CA ASP A 91 -14.25 -13.95 -7.38
C ASP A 91 -15.76 -13.80 -7.17
N THR A 92 -16.21 -12.69 -6.59
CA THR A 92 -17.62 -12.41 -6.34
C THR A 92 -18.27 -11.55 -7.42
N GLY A 93 -17.47 -10.86 -8.21
CA GLY A 93 -17.96 -9.90 -9.21
C GLY A 93 -18.52 -8.63 -8.60
N GLU A 94 -18.25 -8.37 -7.32
CA GLU A 94 -18.69 -7.16 -6.67
C GLU A 94 -18.05 -5.91 -7.29
N ALA A 95 -18.87 -4.89 -7.42
CA ALA A 95 -18.42 -3.61 -7.96
C ALA A 95 -17.62 -2.80 -6.94
N PHE A 96 -16.79 -1.94 -7.45
CA PHE A 96 -15.87 -1.03 -6.79
C PHE A 96 -16.45 -0.30 -5.58
N THR A 97 -15.75 -0.33 -4.49
CA THR A 97 -16.14 0.40 -3.27
C THR A 97 -15.93 1.93 -3.37
N LYS A 98 -15.07 2.40 -4.27
CA LYS A 98 -14.70 3.83 -4.38
C LYS A 98 -14.49 4.31 -5.83
N GLY A 99 -15.25 3.83 -6.83
CA GLY A 99 -15.05 4.24 -8.22
C GLY A 99 -13.60 4.07 -8.68
N PHE A 100 -12.95 5.12 -9.21
CA PHE A 100 -11.54 5.10 -9.59
C PHE A 100 -10.61 5.44 -8.41
N GLY A 101 -10.78 4.76 -7.29
CA GLY A 101 -10.05 5.03 -6.06
C GLY A 101 -8.59 4.55 -6.04
N ARG A 102 -8.11 3.84 -7.08
CA ARG A 102 -6.70 3.47 -7.18
C ARG A 102 -5.86 4.59 -7.78
N GLU A 103 -6.28 5.12 -8.91
CA GLU A 103 -5.78 6.36 -9.51
C GLU A 103 -6.93 7.08 -10.22
N SER A 104 -7.03 8.39 -10.02
CA SER A 104 -7.91 9.27 -10.75
C SER A 104 -7.19 10.61 -10.87
N LEU A 105 -6.37 10.75 -11.92
CA LEU A 105 -5.42 11.85 -12.01
C LEU A 105 -5.26 12.36 -13.43
N VAL A 106 -4.81 13.60 -13.52
CA VAL A 106 -4.19 14.19 -14.70
C VAL A 106 -2.70 14.40 -14.44
N TYR A 107 -1.90 14.37 -15.51
CA TYR A 107 -0.48 14.63 -15.40
C TYR A 107 0.04 15.49 -16.54
N ALA A 108 1.15 16.17 -16.27
CA ALA A 108 1.96 16.86 -17.28
C ALA A 108 3.41 16.41 -17.16
N LYS A 109 4.00 15.94 -18.26
CA LYS A 109 5.43 15.62 -18.36
C LYS A 109 6.14 16.67 -19.17
N THR A 110 7.25 17.16 -18.63
CA THR A 110 8.09 18.19 -19.24
C THR A 110 9.56 17.79 -19.13
N ASN A 111 10.43 18.56 -19.77
CA ASN A 111 11.90 18.42 -19.60
C ASN A 111 12.38 18.71 -18.16
N TYR A 112 11.52 19.38 -17.36
CA TYR A 112 11.82 19.71 -15.95
C TYR A 112 11.24 18.70 -14.96
N GLY A 113 10.56 17.65 -15.43
CA GLY A 113 9.95 16.62 -14.61
C GLY A 113 8.47 16.42 -14.90
N SER A 114 7.86 15.53 -14.13
CA SER A 114 6.46 15.14 -14.25
C SER A 114 5.67 15.63 -13.04
N PHE A 115 4.51 16.19 -13.31
CA PHE A 115 3.56 16.71 -12.31
C PHE A 115 2.27 15.91 -12.41
N TYR A 116 1.71 15.54 -11.26
CA TYR A 116 0.47 14.75 -11.14
C TYR A 116 -0.48 15.46 -10.20
N ALA A 117 -1.79 15.41 -10.51
CA ALA A 117 -2.83 15.97 -9.66
C ALA A 117 -4.08 15.08 -9.65
N GLY A 118 -4.63 14.80 -8.48
CA GLY A 118 -5.81 13.97 -8.26
C GLY A 118 -5.63 12.92 -7.19
N VAL A 119 -6.21 11.73 -7.39
CA VAL A 119 -5.93 10.54 -6.57
C VAL A 119 -4.69 9.86 -7.12
N VAL A 120 -3.62 9.90 -6.37
CA VAL A 120 -2.30 9.36 -6.77
C VAL A 120 -1.80 8.38 -5.71
N GLY A 121 -1.25 7.25 -6.14
CA GLY A 121 -0.55 6.32 -5.24
C GLY A 121 0.66 7.00 -4.60
N THR A 122 0.92 6.74 -3.31
CA THR A 122 2.10 7.30 -2.62
C THR A 122 3.40 6.66 -3.09
N MET A 123 4.54 7.28 -2.78
CA MET A 123 5.86 6.70 -3.06
C MET A 123 6.05 5.31 -2.43
N TRP A 124 5.38 5.04 -1.31
CA TRP A 124 5.37 3.74 -0.61
C TRP A 124 4.49 2.70 -1.29
N SER A 125 3.41 3.12 -1.95
CA SER A 125 2.38 2.21 -2.46
C SER A 125 2.91 1.26 -3.54
N ASP A 126 2.14 0.20 -3.76
CA ASP A 126 2.40 -0.72 -4.86
C ASP A 126 1.60 -0.32 -6.10
N GLY A 127 2.29 -0.05 -7.16
CA GLY A 127 1.64 0.27 -8.43
C GLY A 127 0.86 1.57 -8.36
N GLY A 128 1.30 2.51 -9.11
CA GLY A 128 0.79 3.86 -9.24
C GLY A 128 1.80 4.71 -9.99
N SER A 129 1.40 5.94 -10.31
CA SER A 129 2.20 6.81 -11.17
C SER A 129 3.47 7.35 -10.51
N THR A 130 3.54 7.36 -9.17
CA THR A 130 4.67 7.94 -8.41
C THR A 130 5.34 6.97 -7.43
N ASN A 131 4.87 5.73 -7.35
CA ASN A 131 5.45 4.74 -6.46
C ASN A 131 6.88 4.34 -6.89
N PHE A 132 7.74 4.09 -5.92
CA PHE A 132 9.05 3.48 -6.23
C PHE A 132 9.59 2.58 -5.11
N PHE A 133 9.12 2.72 -3.86
CA PHE A 133 9.78 2.07 -2.73
C PHE A 133 9.50 0.56 -2.69
N ALA A 134 8.26 0.16 -2.50
CA ALA A 134 7.93 -1.25 -2.33
C ALA A 134 8.30 -2.10 -3.56
N SER A 135 8.06 -1.56 -4.76
CA SER A 135 8.36 -2.27 -6.01
C SER A 135 9.84 -2.52 -6.27
N ASN A 136 10.73 -1.67 -5.74
CA ASN A 136 12.17 -1.80 -5.97
C ASN A 136 12.91 -2.50 -4.81
N TYR A 137 12.47 -2.30 -3.56
CA TYR A 137 13.28 -2.65 -2.40
C TYR A 137 12.66 -3.71 -1.49
N ILE A 138 11.43 -4.17 -1.80
CA ILE A 138 10.77 -5.26 -1.08
C ILE A 138 10.63 -6.44 -2.04
N ALA A 139 11.10 -7.61 -1.64
CA ALA A 139 10.95 -8.83 -2.42
C ALA A 139 9.46 -9.18 -2.56
N GLY A 140 9.00 -9.39 -3.82
CA GLY A 140 7.59 -9.52 -4.12
C GLY A 140 6.81 -8.20 -4.13
N GLY A 141 7.45 -7.06 -3.83
CA GLY A 141 6.81 -5.76 -3.74
C GLY A 141 5.76 -5.69 -2.64
N SER A 142 4.92 -4.66 -2.65
CA SER A 142 3.74 -4.59 -1.78
C SER A 142 2.57 -5.43 -2.29
N GLY A 143 2.66 -5.91 -3.53
CA GLY A 143 1.68 -6.78 -4.15
C GLY A 143 2.06 -8.25 -4.12
N GLY A 144 3.02 -8.62 -3.28
CA GLY A 144 3.51 -9.99 -3.11
C GLY A 144 2.49 -10.97 -2.55
N GLY A 145 1.28 -10.50 -2.44
CA GLY A 145 0.15 -11.29 -2.01
C GLY A 145 -0.21 -11.02 -0.56
N ARG A 146 -1.47 -10.92 -0.34
CA ARG A 146 -2.11 -10.85 0.96
C ARG A 146 -1.64 -11.98 1.88
N TYR A 147 -1.23 -13.10 1.28
CA TYR A 147 -1.02 -14.34 1.99
C TYR A 147 0.45 -14.74 2.11
N THR A 148 1.22 -14.74 1.03
CA THR A 148 2.49 -15.47 0.99
C THR A 148 3.75 -14.64 1.26
N LEU A 149 3.71 -13.34 1.03
CA LEU A 149 4.87 -12.46 1.21
C LEU A 149 4.46 -11.22 2.03
N PRO A 150 4.06 -11.40 3.29
CA PRO A 150 3.47 -10.32 4.09
C PRO A 150 4.47 -9.28 4.60
N GLY A 151 5.71 -9.25 4.09
CA GLY A 151 6.75 -8.35 4.57
C GLY A 151 6.36 -6.87 4.57
N TYR A 152 5.69 -6.40 3.52
CA TYR A 152 5.18 -5.02 3.49
C TYR A 152 4.10 -4.77 4.56
N SER A 153 3.32 -5.80 4.92
CA SER A 153 2.26 -5.69 5.93
C SER A 153 2.79 -5.48 7.35
N LEU A 154 4.08 -5.64 7.57
CA LEU A 154 4.75 -5.36 8.85
C LEU A 154 5.34 -3.95 8.93
N MET A 155 5.22 -3.13 7.88
CA MET A 155 5.66 -1.74 7.89
C MET A 155 4.51 -0.83 8.35
N ALA A 156 4.83 0.22 9.10
CA ALA A 156 3.83 1.23 9.43
C ALA A 156 3.28 1.85 8.14
N SER A 157 1.98 2.04 8.09
CA SER A 157 1.30 2.48 6.88
C SER A 157 1.62 3.95 6.60
N ALA A 158 2.70 4.18 5.86
CA ALA A 158 2.98 5.48 5.27
C ALA A 158 2.41 5.60 3.85
N GLY A 159 1.64 4.62 3.42
CA GLY A 159 1.30 4.54 2.04
C GLY A 159 -0.09 4.03 1.73
N GLY A 160 -0.90 4.92 1.31
CA GLY A 160 -2.19 4.63 0.71
C GLY A 160 -2.30 5.27 -0.67
N ARG A 161 -3.49 5.59 -1.01
CA ARG A 161 -3.87 6.47 -2.11
C ARG A 161 -4.64 7.62 -1.52
N TYR A 162 -4.11 8.82 -1.70
CA TYR A 162 -4.72 10.01 -1.16
C TYR A 162 -5.36 10.82 -2.28
N GLY A 163 -6.54 11.35 -2.01
CA GLY A 163 -7.20 12.34 -2.83
C GLY A 163 -6.56 13.73 -2.69
N ASN A 164 -7.01 14.69 -3.48
CA ASN A 164 -6.61 16.09 -3.40
C ASN A 164 -5.10 16.30 -3.40
N ARG A 165 -4.38 15.46 -4.16
CA ARG A 165 -2.93 15.35 -4.10
C ARG A 165 -2.27 15.99 -5.29
N ILE A 166 -1.13 16.62 -5.05
CA ILE A 166 -0.15 16.98 -6.05
C ILE A 166 1.14 16.19 -5.82
N SER A 167 1.77 15.72 -6.90
CA SER A 167 3.04 15.02 -6.84
C SER A 167 3.96 15.50 -7.95
N TYR A 168 5.25 15.47 -7.67
CA TYR A 168 6.30 15.83 -8.60
C TYR A 168 7.37 14.73 -8.65
N VAL A 169 7.85 14.43 -9.87
CA VAL A 169 8.96 13.52 -10.11
C VAL A 169 9.96 14.23 -11.00
N SER A 170 11.19 14.45 -10.53
CA SER A 170 12.22 15.11 -11.30
C SER A 170 12.72 14.29 -12.49
N PRO A 171 13.38 14.89 -13.47
CA PRO A 171 14.26 14.15 -14.37
C PRO A 171 15.34 13.43 -13.57
N THR A 172 15.82 12.30 -14.11
CA THR A 172 16.96 11.58 -13.51
C THR A 172 18.26 12.28 -13.87
N PHE A 173 19.05 12.62 -12.87
CA PHE A 173 20.38 13.21 -13.05
C PHE A 173 21.43 12.38 -12.31
N ALA A 174 22.44 11.93 -13.00
CA ALA A 174 23.52 11.08 -12.46
C ALA A 174 23.01 9.87 -11.64
N GLY A 175 21.90 9.27 -12.06
CA GLY A 175 21.24 8.16 -11.38
C GLY A 175 20.23 8.55 -10.29
N PHE A 176 20.17 9.83 -9.90
CA PHE A 176 19.26 10.34 -8.88
C PHE A 176 17.95 10.85 -9.47
N THR A 177 16.84 10.50 -8.84
CA THR A 177 15.50 11.04 -9.12
C THR A 177 14.87 11.51 -7.81
N LEU A 178 14.41 12.75 -7.77
CA LEU A 178 13.74 13.38 -6.64
C LEU A 178 12.23 13.24 -6.80
N TYR A 179 11.54 12.96 -5.70
CA TYR A 179 10.09 12.88 -5.58
C TYR A 179 9.60 13.84 -4.50
N GLY A 180 8.46 14.45 -4.72
CA GLY A 180 7.76 15.25 -3.73
C GLY A 180 6.26 15.06 -3.85
N GLU A 181 5.56 15.03 -2.73
CA GLU A 181 4.11 14.86 -2.70
C GLU A 181 3.48 15.58 -1.52
N TYR A 182 2.27 16.08 -1.75
CA TYR A 182 1.46 16.76 -0.76
C TYR A 182 -0.03 16.52 -1.06
N SER A 183 -0.83 16.24 -0.03
CA SER A 183 -2.28 16.16 -0.12
C SER A 183 -2.92 17.31 0.65
N PHE A 184 -3.96 17.91 0.07
CA PHE A 184 -4.75 18.96 0.71
C PHE A 184 -5.84 18.42 1.63
N GLY A 185 -6.03 17.09 1.68
CA GLY A 185 -6.96 16.39 2.56
C GLY A 185 -7.18 14.95 2.10
N ILE A 186 -6.98 13.98 2.99
CA ILE A 186 -7.06 12.54 2.66
C ILE A 186 -8.50 12.11 2.37
N ASN A 187 -9.47 12.67 3.09
CA ASN A 187 -10.86 12.20 3.13
C ASN A 187 -11.74 12.75 2.02
N TYR A 188 -11.17 13.37 0.98
CA TYR A 188 -11.85 13.94 -0.17
C TYR A 188 -12.76 15.15 0.11
N ASP A 189 -13.02 15.46 1.37
CA ASP A 189 -13.80 16.62 1.79
C ASP A 189 -12.83 17.74 2.23
N GLU A 190 -12.70 18.76 1.40
CA GLU A 190 -12.06 20.02 1.77
C GLU A 190 -13.06 20.85 2.58
N GLU A 191 -13.15 20.58 3.88
CA GLU A 191 -14.00 21.38 4.75
C GLU A 191 -13.44 22.77 4.97
N GLU A 192 -14.31 23.72 5.34
CA GLU A 192 -13.99 25.13 5.53
C GLU A 192 -12.88 25.40 6.57
N ASN A 193 -12.54 24.41 7.40
CA ASN A 193 -11.51 24.54 8.43
C ASN A 193 -10.28 23.70 8.09
N CYS A 194 -9.33 24.32 7.40
CA CYS A 194 -8.06 23.73 6.97
C CYS A 194 -7.21 23.07 8.08
N ALA A 195 -7.42 23.39 9.33
CA ALA A 195 -6.67 22.84 10.47
C ALA A 195 -7.11 21.41 10.84
N ARG A 196 -8.20 20.92 10.29
CA ARG A 196 -8.79 19.61 10.60
C ARG A 196 -8.60 18.55 9.52
N ASN A 197 -7.98 18.90 8.41
CA ASN A 197 -7.77 17.98 7.30
C ASN A 197 -6.42 17.28 7.46
N ASP A 198 -6.43 15.97 7.41
CA ASP A 198 -5.21 15.17 7.32
C ASP A 198 -4.46 15.56 6.04
N ARG A 199 -3.22 16.03 6.19
CA ARG A 199 -2.43 16.62 5.11
C ARG A 199 -1.07 15.96 4.98
N PRO A 200 -1.01 14.73 4.48
CA PRO A 200 0.26 14.05 4.29
C PRO A 200 1.14 14.77 3.28
N ALA A 201 2.42 14.82 3.62
CA ALA A 201 3.50 15.28 2.77
C ALA A 201 4.65 14.29 2.80
N ALA A 202 5.35 14.14 1.69
CA ALA A 202 6.56 13.34 1.67
C ALA A 202 7.55 13.83 0.63
N ILE A 203 8.83 13.54 0.89
CA ILE A 203 9.92 13.67 -0.07
C ILE A 203 10.61 12.33 -0.22
N GLY A 204 11.06 12.03 -1.43
CA GLY A 204 11.76 10.79 -1.76
C GLY A 204 12.95 11.05 -2.65
N LEU A 205 14.00 10.25 -2.47
CA LEU A 205 15.16 10.21 -3.32
C LEU A 205 15.43 8.78 -3.76
N LYS A 206 15.43 8.55 -5.05
CA LYS A 206 15.78 7.28 -5.66
C LYS A 206 17.13 7.40 -6.36
N TYR A 207 17.99 6.42 -6.15
CA TYR A 207 19.24 6.25 -6.90
C TYR A 207 19.23 4.92 -7.63
N ALA A 208 19.68 4.91 -8.89
CA ALA A 208 19.84 3.70 -9.69
C ALA A 208 21.10 3.82 -10.54
N ASN A 209 21.99 2.83 -10.44
CA ASN A 209 23.22 2.78 -11.22
C ASN A 209 23.65 1.31 -11.45
N GLY A 210 23.45 0.84 -12.67
CA GLY A 210 23.71 -0.55 -13.02
C GLY A 210 22.89 -1.52 -12.15
N PRO A 211 23.54 -2.50 -11.50
CA PRO A 211 22.84 -3.50 -10.68
C PRO A 211 22.42 -2.97 -9.29
N PHE A 212 22.86 -1.78 -8.89
CA PHE A 212 22.59 -1.20 -7.58
C PHE A 212 21.49 -0.16 -7.63
N GLY A 213 20.54 -0.26 -6.69
CA GLY A 213 19.55 0.77 -6.43
C GLY A 213 19.39 1.04 -4.94
N ALA A 214 19.11 2.31 -4.61
CA ALA A 214 18.79 2.75 -3.26
C ALA A 214 17.67 3.78 -3.26
N GLY A 215 16.90 3.85 -2.17
CA GLY A 215 15.81 4.79 -2.01
C GLY A 215 15.66 5.25 -0.57
N LEU A 216 15.34 6.52 -0.41
CA LEU A 216 15.01 7.15 0.85
C LEU A 216 13.65 7.82 0.70
N ILE A 217 12.76 7.64 1.68
CA ILE A 217 11.52 8.41 1.81
C ILE A 217 11.45 8.97 3.22
N VAL A 218 11.03 10.22 3.32
CA VAL A 218 10.61 10.84 4.57
C VAL A 218 9.17 11.30 4.38
N SER A 219 8.25 10.78 5.20
CA SER A 219 6.83 11.12 5.17
C SER A 219 6.41 11.75 6.49
N TYR A 220 5.53 12.71 6.39
CA TYR A 220 4.84 13.34 7.50
C TYR A 220 3.34 13.26 7.23
N ASN A 221 2.58 12.85 8.23
CA ASN A 221 1.14 12.85 8.18
C ASN A 221 0.60 13.46 9.49
N ASN A 222 -0.09 14.57 9.35
CA ASN A 222 -0.83 15.18 10.43
C ASN A 222 -2.16 14.44 10.53
N GLU A 223 -2.33 13.63 11.57
CA GLU A 223 -3.50 12.79 11.74
C GLU A 223 -4.53 13.41 12.69
N ALA A 224 -5.80 13.32 12.30
CA ALA A 224 -6.92 13.63 13.16
C ALA A 224 -7.97 12.51 13.07
N SER A 225 -8.50 12.08 14.19
CA SER A 225 -9.64 11.17 14.17
C SER A 225 -10.94 11.97 14.26
N VAL A 226 -11.86 11.67 13.35
CA VAL A 226 -13.18 12.27 13.30
C VAL A 226 -14.20 11.21 13.71
N THR A 227 -14.90 11.42 14.83
CA THR A 227 -15.97 10.55 15.30
C THR A 227 -17.30 11.30 15.33
N GLY A 228 -18.37 10.67 14.83
CA GLY A 228 -19.69 11.25 14.75
C GLY A 228 -20.08 11.69 13.33
N GLU A 229 -21.34 12.02 13.13
CA GLU A 229 -21.90 12.53 11.87
C GLU A 229 -22.57 13.89 12.09
N GLY A 230 -22.39 14.81 11.16
CA GLY A 230 -23.06 16.12 11.19
C GLY A 230 -22.60 17.04 12.31
N ALA A 231 -23.55 17.67 13.01
CA ALA A 231 -23.28 18.67 14.07
C ALA A 231 -22.70 18.10 15.38
N GLU A 232 -22.65 16.78 15.56
CA GLU A 232 -22.09 16.09 16.73
C GLU A 232 -20.70 15.49 16.42
N THR A 233 -20.01 16.02 15.45
CA THR A 233 -18.67 15.56 15.08
C THR A 233 -17.65 15.97 16.14
N THR A 234 -16.98 14.99 16.74
CA THR A 234 -15.83 15.21 17.63
C THR A 234 -14.55 14.95 16.85
N VAL A 235 -13.65 15.91 16.84
CA VAL A 235 -12.31 15.78 16.28
C VAL A 235 -11.34 15.60 17.44
N LYS A 236 -10.61 14.48 17.45
CA LYS A 236 -9.50 14.22 18.36
C LYS A 236 -8.21 14.41 17.56
N ASP A 237 -7.36 15.32 17.98
CA ASP A 237 -6.00 15.40 17.45
C ASP A 237 -5.26 14.11 17.84
N ARG A 238 -4.60 13.50 16.88
CA ARG A 238 -3.69 12.38 17.06
C ARG A 238 -2.26 12.89 17.00
N GLU A 239 -1.32 12.08 17.43
CA GLU A 239 0.08 12.37 17.19
C GLU A 239 0.39 12.40 15.71
N ASP A 240 1.24 13.37 15.33
CA ASP A 240 1.71 13.48 13.95
C ASP A 240 2.61 12.29 13.60
N GLN A 241 2.26 11.56 12.57
CA GLN A 241 3.06 10.44 12.11
C GLN A 241 4.27 10.92 11.30
N ILE A 242 5.47 10.50 11.70
CA ILE A 242 6.68 10.64 10.91
C ILE A 242 7.20 9.26 10.54
N THR A 243 7.52 9.07 9.26
CA THR A 243 8.08 7.81 8.77
C THR A 243 9.33 8.07 7.95
N VAL A 244 10.39 7.32 8.22
CA VAL A 244 11.63 7.35 7.44
C VAL A 244 11.90 5.95 6.92
N GLY A 245 11.94 5.78 5.60
CA GLY A 245 12.24 4.51 4.95
C GLY A 245 13.52 4.59 4.14
N LEU A 246 14.35 3.57 4.30
CA LEU A 246 15.55 3.34 3.51
C LEU A 246 15.46 1.96 2.87
N GLY A 247 15.65 1.91 1.56
CA GLY A 247 15.63 0.66 0.79
C GLY A 247 16.85 0.56 -0.11
N THR A 248 17.28 -0.66 -0.38
CA THR A 248 18.35 -0.95 -1.34
C THR A 248 18.12 -2.30 -2.01
N HIS A 249 18.64 -2.44 -3.23
CA HIS A 249 18.75 -3.73 -3.88
C HIS A 249 20.07 -3.84 -4.64
N TYR A 250 20.49 -5.07 -4.87
CA TYR A 250 21.63 -5.37 -5.74
C TYR A 250 21.36 -6.64 -6.55
N ASP A 251 21.34 -6.48 -7.87
CA ASP A 251 21.21 -7.58 -8.82
C ASP A 251 22.58 -8.21 -9.11
N PHE A 252 22.79 -9.42 -8.60
CA PHE A 252 24.01 -10.22 -8.86
C PHE A 252 23.94 -10.98 -10.18
N GLY A 253 22.87 -10.82 -10.97
CA GLY A 253 22.61 -11.58 -12.19
C GLY A 253 22.05 -12.98 -11.97
N VAL A 254 22.28 -13.57 -10.80
CA VAL A 254 21.71 -14.86 -10.37
C VAL A 254 20.58 -14.67 -9.35
N ALA A 255 20.52 -13.53 -8.69
CA ALA A 255 19.49 -13.13 -7.76
C ALA A 255 19.52 -11.61 -7.57
N ASP A 256 18.36 -10.98 -7.39
CA ASP A 256 18.22 -9.60 -6.97
C ASP A 256 17.90 -9.57 -5.46
N PHE A 257 18.91 -9.23 -4.65
CA PHE A 257 18.77 -9.11 -3.19
C PHE A 257 18.21 -7.74 -2.84
N LYS A 258 17.24 -7.75 -1.91
CA LYS A 258 16.52 -6.56 -1.46
C LYS A 258 16.55 -6.44 0.06
N LEU A 259 16.70 -5.21 0.53
CA LEU A 259 16.65 -4.87 1.95
C LEU A 259 15.96 -3.52 2.09
N ALA A 260 14.95 -3.47 2.94
CA ALA A 260 14.24 -2.25 3.30
C ALA A 260 14.08 -2.15 4.82
N GLY A 261 14.27 -0.96 5.34
CA GLY A 261 14.02 -0.61 6.74
C GLY A 261 13.15 0.62 6.82
N GLN A 262 12.32 0.69 7.87
CA GLN A 262 11.49 1.82 8.19
C GLN A 262 11.59 2.13 9.67
N TYR A 263 11.76 3.40 10.02
CA TYR A 263 11.54 3.94 11.35
C TYR A 263 10.27 4.78 11.31
N PHE A 264 9.46 4.72 12.36
CA PHE A 264 8.22 5.47 12.46
C PHE A 264 7.95 5.91 13.91
N THR A 265 7.21 6.98 14.05
CA THR A 265 6.68 7.51 15.31
C THR A 265 5.29 8.09 15.06
N GLY A 266 4.43 8.12 16.07
CA GLY A 266 3.06 8.61 15.95
C GLY A 266 2.18 7.78 15.02
N ALA A 267 2.45 6.49 14.86
CA ALA A 267 1.70 5.66 13.92
C ALA A 267 0.43 5.11 14.57
N GLY A 268 -0.73 5.37 13.96
CA GLY A 268 -2.00 4.78 14.38
C GLY A 268 -2.15 3.29 14.04
N ALA A 269 -1.26 2.75 13.23
CA ALA A 269 -1.22 1.32 12.90
C ALA A 269 0.14 0.91 12.34
N VAL A 270 0.56 -0.29 12.65
CA VAL A 270 1.70 -0.94 12.01
C VAL A 270 1.18 -1.94 10.98
N GLY A 271 1.01 -1.47 9.76
CA GLY A 271 0.49 -2.27 8.66
C GLY A 271 -0.84 -2.94 8.98
N ASN A 272 -0.92 -4.24 8.76
CA ASN A 272 -2.06 -5.07 9.14
C ASN A 272 -1.88 -5.72 10.52
N VAL A 273 -0.74 -5.52 11.19
CA VAL A 273 -0.38 -6.24 12.42
C VAL A 273 -1.35 -5.94 13.55
N THR A 274 -1.64 -4.65 13.77
CA THR A 274 -2.58 -4.22 14.80
C THR A 274 -4.01 -4.70 14.54
N GLY A 275 -4.42 -4.79 13.27
CA GLY A 275 -5.75 -5.26 12.89
C GLY A 275 -5.94 -6.78 12.95
N LEU A 276 -4.86 -7.54 13.14
CA LEU A 276 -4.91 -9.01 13.30
C LEU A 276 -5.02 -9.43 14.77
N LEU A 277 -4.76 -8.52 15.71
CA LEU A 277 -4.79 -8.80 17.13
C LEU A 277 -6.21 -8.61 17.68
N ASP A 278 -6.68 -9.57 18.46
CA ASP A 278 -7.92 -9.45 19.24
C ASP A 278 -7.55 -9.26 20.72
N PHE A 279 -7.83 -8.09 21.24
CA PHE A 279 -7.59 -7.77 22.65
C PHE A 279 -8.72 -8.27 23.58
N GLY A 280 -9.78 -8.90 23.04
CA GLY A 280 -10.94 -9.36 23.77
C GLY A 280 -11.78 -8.23 24.34
N ALA A 281 -12.59 -8.55 25.34
CA ALA A 281 -13.49 -7.55 25.97
C ALA A 281 -12.72 -6.45 26.72
N ALA A 282 -11.52 -6.75 27.19
CA ALA A 282 -10.67 -5.81 27.91
C ALA A 282 -10.06 -4.73 27.01
N GLY A 283 -9.82 -5.04 25.72
CA GLY A 283 -9.19 -4.13 24.77
C GLY A 283 -10.15 -3.30 23.92
N LYS A 284 -11.45 -3.34 24.19
CA LYS A 284 -12.45 -2.64 23.36
C LYS A 284 -12.32 -1.12 23.36
N ASP A 285 -11.70 -0.57 24.40
CA ASP A 285 -11.53 0.87 24.59
C ASP A 285 -10.08 1.31 24.34
N PHE A 286 -9.21 0.41 23.86
CA PHE A 286 -7.82 0.74 23.55
C PHE A 286 -7.77 1.50 22.23
N ASP A 287 -7.21 2.70 22.26
CA ASP A 287 -6.98 3.56 21.10
C ASP A 287 -5.47 3.84 21.01
N TYR A 288 -4.74 2.93 20.34
CA TYR A 288 -3.32 3.11 20.10
C TYR A 288 -3.14 3.96 18.84
N ASP A 289 -2.74 5.20 19.04
CA ASP A 289 -2.54 6.18 17.96
C ASP A 289 -1.13 6.81 17.94
N ASP A 290 -0.19 6.26 18.73
CA ASP A 290 1.12 6.80 19.02
C ASP A 290 2.26 5.78 18.91
N LEU A 291 2.05 4.71 18.14
CA LEU A 291 3.06 3.66 17.98
C LEU A 291 4.36 4.19 17.39
N SER A 292 5.47 3.92 18.08
CA SER A 292 6.82 4.25 17.65
C SER A 292 7.68 2.99 17.55
N GLY A 293 8.50 2.88 16.50
CA GLY A 293 9.29 1.68 16.33
C GLY A 293 9.99 1.59 14.97
N PHE A 294 10.32 0.35 14.61
CA PHE A 294 10.95 0.08 13.33
C PHE A 294 10.42 -1.21 12.69
N ALA A 295 10.53 -1.27 11.36
CA ALA A 295 10.32 -2.48 10.58
C ALA A 295 11.52 -2.76 9.67
N LEU A 296 11.81 -4.04 9.46
CA LEU A 296 12.87 -4.49 8.57
C LEU A 296 12.32 -5.59 7.66
N VAL A 297 12.58 -5.45 6.36
CA VAL A 297 12.18 -6.44 5.35
C VAL A 297 13.39 -6.77 4.49
N THR A 298 13.67 -8.06 4.33
CA THR A 298 14.73 -8.53 3.43
C THR A 298 14.25 -9.69 2.58
N GLY A 299 14.88 -9.89 1.44
CA GLY A 299 14.52 -10.99 0.55
C GLY A 299 15.31 -11.03 -0.73
N ALA A 300 14.88 -11.88 -1.64
CA ALA A 300 15.50 -12.01 -2.94
C ALA A 300 14.48 -12.50 -3.99
N ASP A 301 14.66 -12.00 -5.21
CA ASP A 301 14.04 -12.55 -6.41
C ASP A 301 15.11 -13.36 -7.19
N ILE A 302 14.85 -14.67 -7.38
CA ILE A 302 15.83 -15.64 -7.87
C ILE A 302 15.29 -16.31 -9.14
N PRO A 303 15.74 -15.92 -10.33
CA PRO A 303 15.38 -16.61 -11.57
C PRO A 303 15.86 -18.07 -11.58
N ALA A 304 14.93 -19.02 -11.64
CA ALA A 304 15.24 -20.43 -11.74
C ALA A 304 14.10 -21.24 -12.38
N TRP A 305 14.43 -22.34 -13.05
CA TRP A 305 13.50 -23.33 -13.62
C TRP A 305 12.46 -22.74 -14.59
N GLY A 306 12.85 -21.70 -15.32
CA GLY A 306 11.98 -21.03 -16.28
C GLY A 306 10.99 -20.03 -15.66
N GLY A 307 11.04 -19.81 -14.35
CA GLY A 307 10.28 -18.84 -13.60
C GLY A 307 11.16 -18.09 -12.60
N GLU A 308 10.54 -17.58 -11.54
CA GLU A 308 11.19 -16.80 -10.50
C GLU A 308 10.72 -17.22 -9.12
N TRP A 309 11.66 -17.47 -8.22
CA TRP A 309 11.42 -17.61 -6.80
C TRP A 309 11.55 -16.27 -6.13
N THR A 310 10.58 -15.91 -5.31
CA THR A 310 10.66 -14.77 -4.40
C THR A 310 10.66 -15.28 -2.97
N VAL A 311 11.65 -14.87 -2.18
CA VAL A 311 11.77 -15.17 -0.74
C VAL A 311 11.73 -13.86 0.01
N SER A 312 10.96 -13.80 1.11
CA SER A 312 10.86 -12.60 1.96
C SER A 312 10.83 -12.98 3.43
N LEU A 313 11.55 -12.19 4.23
CA LEU A 313 11.53 -12.22 5.68
C LEU A 313 11.27 -10.81 6.18
N ALA A 314 10.47 -10.66 7.23
CA ALA A 314 10.27 -9.36 7.85
C ALA A 314 10.12 -9.46 9.37
N TYR A 315 10.45 -8.35 10.00
CA TYR A 315 10.34 -8.14 11.44
C TYR A 315 9.89 -6.72 11.71
N THR A 316 9.03 -6.55 12.71
CA THR A 316 8.70 -5.23 13.28
C THR A 316 8.74 -5.29 14.79
N ASP A 317 9.11 -4.16 15.39
CA ASP A 317 9.14 -3.94 16.83
C ASP A 317 8.67 -2.50 17.07
N ALA A 318 7.62 -2.34 17.85
CA ALA A 318 7.02 -1.05 18.15
C ALA A 318 6.47 -1.02 19.56
N GLU A 319 6.38 0.16 20.13
CA GLU A 319 5.78 0.40 21.43
C GLU A 319 4.85 1.63 21.36
N SER A 320 3.82 1.65 22.20
CA SER A 320 3.02 2.84 22.43
C SER A 320 3.61 3.64 23.60
N ASP A 321 3.42 4.96 23.58
CA ASP A 321 3.78 5.80 24.73
C ASP A 321 2.76 5.65 25.86
N ASP A 322 3.20 6.02 27.10
CA ASP A 322 2.41 5.96 28.33
C ASP A 322 1.41 7.10 28.47
N ASP A 323 0.86 7.65 27.40
CA ASP A 323 -0.09 8.76 27.50
C ASP A 323 -1.43 8.33 28.13
N VAL A 324 -1.40 8.19 29.44
CA VAL A 324 -2.57 8.07 30.29
C VAL A 324 -3.27 9.44 30.38
N VAL A 325 -3.75 9.97 29.27
CA VAL A 325 -4.73 11.03 29.32
C VAL A 325 -6.07 10.40 29.68
N ALA A 326 -6.40 10.53 30.96
CA ALA A 326 -7.69 10.15 31.56
C ALA A 326 -8.05 8.65 31.54
N GLY A 327 -7.05 7.78 31.75
CA GLY A 327 -7.36 6.58 32.52
C GLY A 327 -7.66 5.35 31.75
N VAL A 328 -7.13 5.05 30.53
CA VAL A 328 -7.53 3.76 29.96
C VAL A 328 -6.62 3.08 28.97
N THR A 329 -5.67 3.70 28.28
CA THR A 329 -4.85 2.94 27.32
C THR A 329 -3.50 2.57 27.96
N PRO A 330 -3.30 1.30 28.37
CA PRO A 330 -2.01 0.86 28.94
C PRO A 330 -0.95 0.80 27.84
N LYS A 331 0.33 0.90 28.24
CA LYS A 331 1.45 0.73 27.32
C LYS A 331 1.39 -0.65 26.62
N MET A 332 1.72 -0.67 25.34
CA MET A 332 1.78 -1.88 24.53
C MET A 332 3.15 -2.03 23.86
N ASP A 333 3.74 -3.21 23.99
CA ASP A 333 4.86 -3.65 23.17
C ASP A 333 4.34 -4.57 22.06
N LEU A 334 4.56 -4.19 20.80
CA LEU A 334 4.09 -4.88 19.61
C LEU A 334 5.25 -5.50 18.84
N LYS A 335 5.12 -6.78 18.47
CA LYS A 335 6.08 -7.47 17.60
C LYS A 335 5.39 -8.19 16.47
N GLY A 336 6.03 -8.16 15.30
CA GLY A 336 5.57 -8.89 14.13
C GLY A 336 6.72 -9.61 13.43
N TYR A 337 6.43 -10.83 12.95
CA TYR A 337 7.37 -11.67 12.22
C TYR A 337 6.68 -12.19 10.97
N SER A 338 7.39 -12.23 9.85
CA SER A 338 6.88 -12.94 8.69
C SER A 338 7.98 -13.61 7.89
N ALA A 339 7.62 -14.71 7.24
CA ALA A 339 8.46 -15.41 6.29
C ALA A 339 7.58 -15.94 5.15
N GLY A 340 8.09 -15.89 3.93
CA GLY A 340 7.34 -16.44 2.81
C GLY A 340 8.20 -16.76 1.62
N VAL A 341 7.70 -17.66 0.80
CA VAL A 341 8.30 -18.03 -0.47
C VAL A 341 7.21 -18.21 -1.51
N MET A 342 7.45 -17.70 -2.71
CA MET A 342 6.53 -17.80 -3.85
C MET A 342 7.30 -18.15 -5.11
N TYR A 343 6.72 -19.00 -5.95
CA TYR A 343 7.19 -19.28 -7.28
C TYR A 343 6.23 -18.72 -8.32
N SER A 344 6.75 -17.95 -9.26
CA SER A 344 6.04 -17.35 -10.37
C SER A 344 6.50 -17.96 -11.69
N TYR A 345 5.62 -18.65 -12.39
CA TYR A 345 5.93 -19.28 -13.68
C TYR A 345 5.18 -18.60 -14.83
N PRO A 346 5.87 -17.95 -15.77
CA PRO A 346 5.24 -17.28 -16.91
C PRO A 346 4.77 -18.32 -17.94
N LEU A 347 3.45 -18.48 -18.07
CA LEU A 347 2.83 -19.27 -19.15
C LEU A 347 2.86 -18.49 -20.48
N SER A 348 2.83 -17.17 -20.41
CA SER A 348 2.96 -16.26 -21.54
C SER A 348 3.38 -14.87 -21.05
N LYS A 349 3.57 -13.90 -21.96
CA LYS A 349 3.85 -12.49 -21.60
C LYS A 349 2.76 -11.85 -20.73
N GLN A 350 1.54 -12.38 -20.75
CA GLN A 350 0.39 -11.82 -20.05
C GLN A 350 -0.27 -12.80 -19.08
N THR A 351 0.34 -13.96 -18.82
CA THR A 351 -0.28 -14.99 -17.98
C THR A 351 0.79 -15.64 -17.12
N VAL A 352 0.62 -15.57 -15.79
CA VAL A 352 1.58 -16.12 -14.83
C VAL A 352 0.83 -17.06 -13.87
N LEU A 353 1.33 -18.29 -13.75
CA LEU A 353 0.94 -19.20 -12.67
C LEU A 353 1.79 -18.90 -11.46
N LYS A 354 1.17 -18.76 -10.29
CA LYS A 354 1.85 -18.50 -9.04
C LYS A 354 1.45 -19.51 -7.97
N ALA A 355 2.42 -19.92 -7.16
CA ALA A 355 2.18 -20.75 -6.00
C ALA A 355 3.17 -20.35 -4.88
N GLY A 356 2.74 -20.39 -3.64
CA GLY A 356 3.59 -20.00 -2.53
C GLY A 356 3.04 -20.41 -1.18
N VAL A 357 3.88 -20.27 -0.18
CA VAL A 357 3.56 -20.46 1.24
C VAL A 357 4.07 -19.28 2.04
N GLY A 358 3.36 -18.96 3.10
CA GLY A 358 3.69 -17.84 3.96
C GLY A 358 3.37 -18.12 5.42
N TYR A 359 4.00 -17.33 6.25
CA TYR A 359 3.83 -17.34 7.70
C TYR A 359 3.86 -15.92 8.22
N ILE A 360 2.96 -15.60 9.12
CA ILE A 360 2.97 -14.36 9.88
C ILE A 360 2.60 -14.65 11.33
N LYS A 361 3.34 -14.05 12.25
CA LYS A 361 3.00 -13.99 13.66
C LYS A 361 3.05 -12.56 14.14
N THR A 362 2.06 -12.15 14.92
CA THR A 362 2.01 -10.87 15.61
C THR A 362 1.67 -11.09 17.07
N GLU A 363 2.28 -10.33 17.95
CA GLU A 363 2.04 -10.38 19.38
C GLU A 363 2.05 -8.99 20.00
N ALA A 364 1.14 -8.74 20.93
CA ALA A 364 1.10 -7.52 21.73
C ALA A 364 1.13 -7.87 23.21
N ASP A 365 2.10 -7.32 23.91
CA ASP A 365 2.24 -7.36 25.36
C ASP A 365 1.70 -6.06 25.92
N VAL A 366 0.69 -6.13 26.77
CA VAL A 366 -0.03 -4.94 27.26
C VAL A 366 0.11 -4.86 28.77
N ASP A 367 0.57 -3.73 29.28
CA ASP A 367 0.78 -3.52 30.72
C ASP A 367 -0.48 -3.79 31.53
N GLY A 368 -0.31 -4.55 32.64
CA GLY A 368 -1.41 -4.91 33.53
C GLY A 368 -2.18 -6.17 33.11
N TYR A 369 -1.76 -6.86 32.08
CA TYR A 369 -2.32 -8.15 31.65
C TYR A 369 -1.29 -9.26 31.82
N ASP A 370 -1.74 -10.47 32.21
CA ASP A 370 -0.89 -11.63 32.43
C ASP A 370 -0.57 -12.40 31.13
N HIS A 371 -1.31 -12.15 30.07
CA HIS A 371 -1.19 -12.81 28.77
C HIS A 371 -1.02 -11.80 27.65
N LYS A 372 -0.41 -12.23 26.55
CA LYS A 372 -0.29 -11.47 25.33
C LYS A 372 -1.49 -11.72 24.41
N ALA A 373 -1.88 -10.71 23.64
CA ALA A 373 -2.69 -10.95 22.47
C ALA A 373 -1.78 -11.44 21.33
N GLU A 374 -2.13 -12.57 20.73
CA GLU A 374 -1.33 -13.18 19.66
C GLU A 374 -2.20 -13.52 18.45
N TYR A 375 -1.61 -13.40 17.26
CA TYR A 375 -2.16 -13.93 16.02
C TYR A 375 -1.05 -14.66 15.26
N GLU A 376 -1.35 -15.86 14.79
CA GLU A 376 -0.46 -16.68 13.99
C GLU A 376 -1.21 -17.25 12.78
N ASN A 377 -0.60 -17.19 11.59
CA ASN A 377 -1.20 -17.70 10.36
C ASN A 377 -0.14 -18.39 9.50
N TYR A 378 -0.46 -19.61 9.09
CA TYR A 378 0.22 -20.36 8.05
C TYR A 378 -0.68 -20.41 6.83
N ASN A 379 -0.14 -20.10 5.67
CA ASN A 379 -0.94 -20.10 4.45
C ASN A 379 -0.22 -20.72 3.26
N ALA A 380 -1.00 -21.21 2.32
CA ALA A 380 -0.54 -21.69 1.04
C ALA A 380 -1.51 -21.20 -0.05
N VAL A 381 -0.97 -20.74 -1.17
CA VAL A 381 -1.79 -20.27 -2.29
C VAL A 381 -1.32 -20.87 -3.61
N ILE A 382 -2.27 -21.03 -4.52
CA ILE A 382 -2.03 -21.29 -5.93
C ILE A 382 -3.03 -20.49 -6.76
N GLY A 383 -2.57 -19.76 -7.76
CA GLY A 383 -3.44 -18.89 -8.56
C GLY A 383 -2.87 -18.56 -9.93
N LEU A 384 -3.74 -18.01 -10.76
CA LEU A 384 -3.43 -17.53 -12.09
C LEU A 384 -3.61 -16.02 -12.16
N LEU A 385 -2.57 -15.33 -12.56
CA LEU A 385 -2.57 -13.90 -12.83
C LEU A 385 -2.61 -13.65 -14.33
N LYS A 386 -3.64 -12.94 -14.79
CA LYS A 386 -3.85 -12.60 -16.20
C LYS A 386 -3.86 -11.09 -16.39
N TYR A 387 -2.95 -10.59 -17.22
CA TYR A 387 -2.94 -9.20 -17.69
C TYR A 387 -3.71 -9.05 -19.03
N PHE A 388 -4.29 -7.90 -19.26
CA PHE A 388 -4.95 -7.54 -20.51
C PHE A 388 -4.77 -6.07 -20.85
#